data_73eff11f4955e0ef7559de8a87d4341f
#
_entry.id   73eff11f4955e0ef7559de8a87d4341f
#
_cell.length_a   1.000
_cell.length_b   1.000
_cell.length_c   1.000
_cell.angle_alpha   90.00
_cell.angle_beta   90.00
_cell.angle_gamma   90.00
#
_symmetry.space_group_name_H-M   'P 1'
#
loop_
_entity.id
_entity.type
_entity.pdbx_description
1 polymer ?
#
loop_
_entity_poly.entity_id
_entity_poly.type
_entity_poly.pdbx_seq_one_letter_code
_entity_poly.pdbx_strand_id
1 'polypeptide(L)'
;FNGEVYNHPALRAELSSKGQAPSWRGNSDTETILAGFDTWGIDTTVSKMVGMFGLAVWDKKDREITLIRDRMGEKPLYYGWQGNTFLFASELKAIKVHPLFNAKIDRDALASFVRHGYIPAPQSIYTGIKKLLPGNLIKISLGQPRDSKPEKYWSLVNVAYHATQM
;
A
#
# COMPACT_ATOMS: atom_id res chain seq x y z
N PHE A 1 -0.17 -1.73 9.78
CA PHE A 1 -1.49 -1.90 9.15
C PHE A 1 -2.44 -0.83 9.65
N ASN A 2 -3.08 -0.13 8.72
CA ASN A 2 -4.13 0.83 9.01
C ASN A 2 -5.32 0.49 8.10
N GLY A 3 -6.37 -0.10 8.68
CA GLY A 3 -7.57 -0.47 7.91
C GLY A 3 -8.25 -1.72 8.41
N GLU A 4 -9.04 -2.33 7.52
CA GLU A 4 -9.80 -3.55 7.77
C GLU A 4 -9.96 -4.34 6.47
N VAL A 5 -9.75 -5.67 6.54
CA VAL A 5 -9.99 -6.61 5.43
C VAL A 5 -11.31 -7.31 5.65
N TYR A 6 -12.34 -6.89 4.94
CA TYR A 6 -13.73 -7.33 5.15
C TYR A 6 -13.94 -8.81 4.87
N ASN A 7 -13.24 -9.36 3.89
CA ASN A 7 -13.39 -10.76 3.50
C ASN A 7 -12.39 -11.71 4.19
N HIS A 8 -11.73 -11.28 5.29
CA HIS A 8 -10.78 -12.14 6.00
C HIS A 8 -11.37 -13.49 6.44
N PRO A 9 -12.67 -13.63 6.80
CA PRO A 9 -13.22 -14.94 7.15
C PRO A 9 -13.23 -15.91 5.95
N ALA A 10 -13.50 -15.42 4.74
CA ALA A 10 -13.45 -16.23 3.53
C ALA A 10 -12.02 -16.68 3.21
N LEU A 11 -11.03 -15.77 3.39
CA LEU A 11 -9.61 -16.12 3.22
C LEU A 11 -9.16 -17.19 4.24
N ARG A 12 -9.62 -17.09 5.47
CA ARG A 12 -9.40 -18.13 6.50
C ARG A 12 -9.96 -19.49 6.09
N ALA A 13 -11.20 -19.48 5.60
CA ALA A 13 -11.85 -20.71 5.14
C ALA A 13 -11.07 -21.33 3.97
N GLU A 14 -10.56 -20.51 3.03
CA GLU A 14 -9.73 -21.00 1.92
C GLU A 14 -8.42 -21.63 2.42
N LEU A 15 -7.72 -20.97 3.35
CA LEU A 15 -6.49 -21.50 3.97
C LEU A 15 -6.77 -22.85 4.66
N SER A 16 -7.87 -22.94 5.41
CA SER A 16 -8.25 -24.14 6.14
C SER A 16 -8.61 -25.29 5.21
N SER A 17 -9.38 -25.03 4.15
CA SER A 17 -9.81 -26.05 3.18
C SER A 17 -8.66 -26.68 2.41
N LYS A 18 -7.55 -25.94 2.27
CA LYS A 18 -6.33 -26.42 1.62
C LYS A 18 -5.31 -27.03 2.59
N GLY A 19 -5.64 -27.14 3.88
CA GLY A 19 -4.71 -27.63 4.90
C GLY A 19 -3.52 -26.71 5.15
N GLN A 20 -3.65 -25.43 4.81
CA GLN A 20 -2.58 -24.41 4.88
C GLN A 20 -2.79 -23.39 6.02
N ALA A 21 -3.84 -23.58 6.81
CA ALA A 21 -4.12 -22.69 7.92
C ALA A 21 -3.17 -22.95 9.09
N PRO A 22 -2.64 -21.89 9.72
CA PRO A 22 -1.90 -22.02 10.98
C PRO A 22 -2.87 -22.35 12.14
N SER A 23 -2.32 -22.66 13.30
CA SER A 23 -3.09 -22.64 14.55
C SER A 23 -3.48 -21.20 14.89
N TRP A 24 -4.73 -20.84 14.64
CA TRP A 24 -5.22 -19.48 14.88
C TRP A 24 -5.19 -19.13 16.37
N ARG A 25 -4.71 -17.94 16.70
CA ARG A 25 -4.67 -17.40 18.08
C ARG A 25 -5.84 -16.47 18.39
N GLY A 26 -6.42 -15.89 17.35
CA GLY A 26 -7.53 -14.95 17.47
C GLY A 26 -8.37 -14.87 16.19
N ASN A 27 -9.19 -13.84 16.08
CA ASN A 27 -10.08 -13.62 14.96
C ASN A 27 -9.75 -12.36 14.16
N SER A 28 -8.52 -11.82 14.29
CA SER A 28 -8.15 -10.60 13.58
C SER A 28 -7.88 -10.86 12.09
N ASP A 29 -8.23 -9.88 11.28
CA ASP A 29 -7.85 -9.84 9.86
C ASP A 29 -6.32 -9.82 9.69
N THR A 30 -5.58 -9.14 10.58
CA THR A 30 -4.11 -9.08 10.55
C THR A 30 -3.48 -10.46 10.59
N GLU A 31 -3.97 -11.36 11.46
CA GLU A 31 -3.47 -12.74 11.53
C GLU A 31 -3.75 -13.50 10.24
N THR A 32 -4.93 -13.28 9.66
CA THR A 32 -5.31 -13.87 8.37
C THR A 32 -4.42 -13.39 7.22
N ILE A 33 -4.14 -12.09 7.18
CA ILE A 33 -3.26 -11.48 6.17
C ILE A 33 -1.85 -12.05 6.27
N LEU A 34 -1.29 -12.17 7.48
CA LEU A 34 0.04 -12.74 7.69
C LEU A 34 0.11 -14.20 7.24
N ALA A 35 -0.90 -15.01 7.58
CA ALA A 35 -0.98 -16.39 7.12
C ALA A 35 -1.08 -16.49 5.57
N GLY A 36 -1.81 -15.55 4.96
CA GLY A 36 -1.88 -15.43 3.51
C GLY A 36 -0.52 -15.09 2.89
N PHE A 37 0.20 -14.13 3.47
CA PHE A 37 1.54 -13.76 2.99
C PHE A 37 2.52 -14.92 3.06
N ASP A 38 2.48 -15.68 4.15
CA ASP A 38 3.34 -16.85 4.34
C ASP A 38 3.00 -17.98 3.37
N THR A 39 1.71 -18.17 3.07
CA THR A 39 1.23 -19.30 2.25
C THR A 39 1.23 -19.00 0.75
N TRP A 40 0.72 -17.85 0.35
CA TRP A 40 0.46 -17.48 -1.06
C TRP A 40 1.41 -16.41 -1.59
N GLY A 41 2.20 -15.80 -0.71
CA GLY A 41 2.98 -14.60 -1.00
C GLY A 41 2.14 -13.32 -0.97
N ILE A 42 2.84 -12.18 -0.97
CA ILE A 42 2.21 -10.85 -0.81
C ILE A 42 1.28 -10.54 -1.98
N ASP A 43 1.74 -10.68 -3.22
CA ASP A 43 0.99 -10.29 -4.42
C ASP A 43 -0.33 -11.06 -4.56
N THR A 44 -0.30 -12.38 -4.34
CA THR A 44 -1.49 -13.24 -4.41
C THR A 44 -2.47 -12.90 -3.29
N THR A 45 -1.97 -12.71 -2.08
CA THR A 45 -2.82 -12.39 -0.92
C THR A 45 -3.54 -11.06 -1.14
N VAL A 46 -2.81 -10.03 -1.53
CA VAL A 46 -3.36 -8.69 -1.77
C VAL A 46 -4.40 -8.70 -2.87
N SER A 47 -4.19 -9.46 -3.94
CA SER A 47 -5.17 -9.59 -5.03
C SER A 47 -6.51 -10.20 -4.57
N LYS A 48 -6.48 -11.05 -3.54
CA LYS A 48 -7.66 -11.68 -2.93
C LYS A 48 -8.36 -10.80 -1.89
N MET A 49 -7.63 -9.85 -1.28
CA MET A 49 -8.17 -8.99 -0.23
C MET A 49 -9.23 -8.02 -0.74
N VAL A 50 -10.31 -7.88 0.03
CA VAL A 50 -11.35 -6.87 -0.15
C VAL A 50 -11.48 -6.09 1.15
N GLY A 51 -11.33 -4.77 1.11
CA GLY A 51 -11.37 -3.93 2.29
C GLY A 51 -10.72 -2.58 2.05
N MET A 52 -10.63 -1.79 3.11
CA MET A 52 -9.97 -0.49 3.15
C MET A 52 -8.65 -0.64 3.92
N PHE A 53 -7.51 -0.39 3.29
CA PHE A 53 -6.23 -0.56 3.96
C PHE A 53 -5.07 0.22 3.36
N GLY A 54 -4.16 0.64 4.27
CA GLY A 54 -2.79 0.98 3.97
C GLY A 54 -1.87 0.02 4.72
N LEU A 55 -1.04 -0.72 4.01
CA LEU A 55 -0.14 -1.73 4.57
C LEU A 55 1.31 -1.37 4.32
N ALA A 56 2.16 -1.69 5.30
CA ALA A 56 3.60 -1.77 5.15
C ALA A 56 4.05 -3.14 5.69
N VAL A 57 4.62 -3.95 4.83
CA VAL A 57 5.10 -5.30 5.14
C VAL A 57 6.62 -5.31 5.05
N TRP A 58 7.28 -5.70 6.12
CA TRP A 58 8.73 -5.86 6.14
C TRP A 58 9.11 -7.34 6.04
N ASP A 59 9.74 -7.70 4.93
CA ASP A 59 10.36 -9.01 4.77
C ASP A 59 11.79 -8.97 5.34
N LYS A 60 12.02 -9.75 6.40
CA LYS A 60 13.33 -9.82 7.05
C LYS A 60 14.37 -10.59 6.22
N LYS A 61 13.93 -11.58 5.45
CA LYS A 61 14.80 -12.44 4.66
C LYS A 61 15.33 -11.67 3.45
N ASP A 62 14.44 -11.05 2.71
CA ASP A 62 14.78 -10.32 1.49
C ASP A 62 15.18 -8.86 1.78
N ARG A 63 15.04 -8.41 3.04
CA ARG A 63 15.30 -7.03 3.49
C ARG A 63 14.57 -6.02 2.63
N GLU A 64 13.30 -6.30 2.38
CA GLU A 64 12.43 -5.53 1.51
C GLU A 64 11.20 -5.02 2.29
N ILE A 65 10.80 -3.77 2.03
CA ILE A 65 9.53 -3.24 2.47
C ILE A 65 8.57 -3.16 1.29
N THR A 66 7.39 -3.76 1.43
CA THR A 66 6.30 -3.62 0.49
C THR A 66 5.24 -2.70 1.08
N LEU A 67 4.96 -1.58 0.40
CA LEU A 67 3.84 -0.71 0.72
C LEU A 67 2.67 -1.03 -0.21
N ILE A 68 1.45 -1.10 0.35
CA ILE A 68 0.27 -1.52 -0.39
C ILE A 68 -0.89 -0.61 -0.03
N ARG A 69 -1.65 -0.15 -1.03
CA ARG A 69 -2.84 0.66 -0.83
C ARG A 69 -4.07 -0.06 -1.39
N ASP A 70 -5.17 -0.01 -0.67
CA ASP A 70 -6.43 -0.66 -1.05
C ASP A 70 -6.92 -0.26 -2.45
N ARG A 71 -7.87 -1.06 -2.98
CA ARG A 71 -8.38 -0.96 -4.36
C ARG A 71 -8.94 0.41 -4.71
N MET A 72 -9.68 1.04 -3.78
CA MET A 72 -10.34 2.33 -3.98
C MET A 72 -9.54 3.50 -3.42
N GLY A 73 -8.44 3.23 -2.67
CA GLY A 73 -7.62 4.25 -2.04
C GLY A 73 -8.29 4.93 -0.85
N GLU A 74 -9.14 4.20 -0.13
CA GLU A 74 -9.86 4.71 1.04
C GLU A 74 -8.89 5.08 2.17
N LYS A 75 -7.87 4.26 2.39
CA LYS A 75 -6.80 4.61 3.34
C LYS A 75 -5.67 5.35 2.63
N PRO A 76 -5.24 6.50 3.15
CA PRO A 76 -4.12 7.24 2.59
C PRO A 76 -2.79 6.53 2.88
N LEU A 77 -1.85 6.61 1.92
CA LEU A 77 -0.49 6.13 2.10
C LEU A 77 0.46 7.03 1.31
N TYR A 78 1.34 7.71 2.04
CA TYR A 78 2.39 8.57 1.49
C TYR A 78 3.73 7.88 1.62
N TYR A 79 4.62 8.10 0.65
CA TYR A 79 5.96 7.54 0.66
C TYR A 79 6.94 8.40 -0.14
N GLY A 80 8.21 8.25 0.13
CA GLY A 80 9.25 8.89 -0.67
C GLY A 80 10.61 8.91 0.01
N TRP A 81 11.57 9.46 -0.70
CA TRP A 81 12.94 9.58 -0.24
C TRP A 81 13.26 11.00 0.21
N GLN A 82 13.92 11.11 1.36
CA GLN A 82 14.55 12.32 1.85
C GLN A 82 16.04 12.05 2.05
N GLY A 83 16.86 12.51 1.10
CA GLY A 83 18.25 12.08 1.06
C GLY A 83 18.36 10.55 0.95
N ASN A 84 18.98 9.91 1.92
CA ASN A 84 19.15 8.44 1.97
C ASN A 84 18.08 7.71 2.79
N THR A 85 17.10 8.44 3.31
CA THR A 85 16.05 7.86 4.17
C THR A 85 14.76 7.68 3.39
N PHE A 86 14.24 6.47 3.39
CA PHE A 86 12.91 6.17 2.88
C PHE A 86 11.89 6.41 3.99
N LEU A 87 10.88 7.22 3.72
CA LEU A 87 9.83 7.58 4.66
C LEU A 87 8.47 7.17 4.10
N PHE A 88 7.60 6.69 4.97
CA PHE A 88 6.21 6.42 4.63
C PHE A 88 5.30 6.64 5.83
N ALA A 89 4.06 7.02 5.58
CA ALA A 89 3.04 7.20 6.62
C ALA A 89 1.64 7.33 5.99
N SER A 90 0.61 7.16 6.81
CA SER A 90 -0.78 7.45 6.41
C SER A 90 -1.03 8.97 6.30
N GLU A 91 -0.26 9.80 7.00
CA GLU A 91 -0.44 11.25 7.03
C GLU A 91 0.88 12.00 6.87
N LEU A 92 0.86 13.12 6.14
CA LEU A 92 2.05 13.95 5.95
C LEU A 92 2.59 14.54 7.26
N LYS A 93 1.72 14.78 8.24
CA LYS A 93 2.16 15.29 9.55
C LYS A 93 3.09 14.31 10.27
N ALA A 94 2.88 13.00 10.10
CA ALA A 94 3.75 11.98 10.67
C ALA A 94 5.13 11.95 9.98
N ILE A 95 5.17 12.18 8.66
CA ILE A 95 6.44 12.31 7.93
C ILE A 95 7.20 13.57 8.36
N LYS A 96 6.49 14.67 8.61
CA LYS A 96 7.09 15.98 8.98
C LYS A 96 7.86 15.97 10.30
N VAL A 97 7.51 15.11 11.25
CA VAL A 97 8.21 15.03 12.54
C VAL A 97 9.55 14.28 12.46
N HIS A 98 9.84 13.65 11.33
CA HIS A 98 11.11 12.96 11.15
C HIS A 98 12.26 13.97 11.01
N PRO A 99 13.36 13.85 11.77
CA PRO A 99 14.45 14.86 11.82
C PRO A 99 15.10 15.15 10.46
N LEU A 100 15.12 14.18 9.57
CA LEU A 100 15.71 14.33 8.21
C LEU A 100 14.71 14.83 7.18
N PHE A 101 13.45 15.11 7.57
CA PHE A 101 12.46 15.59 6.63
C PHE A 101 12.71 17.04 6.22
N ASN A 102 12.77 17.27 4.90
CA ASN A 102 12.85 18.62 4.32
C ASN A 102 11.47 19.01 3.78
N ALA A 103 10.82 19.97 4.43
CA ALA A 103 9.49 20.47 4.09
C ALA A 103 9.47 21.38 2.83
N LYS A 104 10.29 21.10 1.82
CA LYS A 104 10.31 21.86 0.57
C LYS A 104 8.99 21.64 -0.18
N ILE A 105 8.28 22.75 -0.42
CA ILE A 105 7.01 22.75 -1.16
C ILE A 105 7.26 22.44 -2.64
N ASP A 106 6.46 21.54 -3.18
CA ASP A 106 6.34 21.29 -4.62
C ASP A 106 5.42 22.35 -5.23
N ARG A 107 5.97 23.19 -6.10
CA ARG A 107 5.24 24.32 -6.69
C ARG A 107 4.16 23.88 -7.66
N ASP A 108 4.35 22.78 -8.37
CA ASP A 108 3.36 22.23 -9.31
C ASP A 108 2.18 21.62 -8.54
N ALA A 109 2.48 20.95 -7.43
CA ALA A 109 1.45 20.47 -6.51
C ALA A 109 0.67 21.64 -5.88
N LEU A 110 1.35 22.72 -5.50
CA LEU A 110 0.69 23.92 -4.98
C LEU A 110 -0.20 24.57 -6.05
N ALA A 111 0.27 24.71 -7.30
CA ALA A 111 -0.53 25.22 -8.40
C ALA A 111 -1.77 24.34 -8.65
N SER A 112 -1.63 23.02 -8.59
CA SER A 112 -2.74 22.08 -8.70
C SER A 112 -3.76 22.28 -7.58
N PHE A 113 -3.28 22.48 -6.34
CA PHE A 113 -4.14 22.77 -5.20
C PHE A 113 -4.94 24.05 -5.38
N VAL A 114 -4.30 25.15 -5.79
CA VAL A 114 -4.96 26.44 -6.04
C VAL A 114 -6.01 26.31 -7.14
N ARG A 115 -5.72 25.53 -8.18
CA ARG A 115 -6.62 25.36 -9.33
C ARG A 115 -7.81 24.46 -9.03
N HIS A 116 -7.63 23.38 -8.27
CA HIS A 116 -8.60 22.30 -8.14
C HIS A 116 -9.16 22.13 -6.72
N GLY A 117 -8.61 22.83 -5.72
CA GLY A 117 -8.97 22.66 -4.31
C GLY A 117 -8.39 21.40 -3.66
N TYR A 118 -7.63 20.59 -4.39
CA TYR A 118 -6.93 19.41 -3.89
C TYR A 118 -5.67 19.12 -4.70
N ILE A 119 -4.81 18.26 -4.17
CA ILE A 119 -3.61 17.78 -4.88
C ILE A 119 -3.89 16.37 -5.38
N PRO A 120 -3.96 16.13 -6.70
CA PRO A 120 -4.22 14.80 -7.24
C PRO A 120 -3.05 13.84 -6.97
N ALA A 121 -3.36 12.54 -6.80
CA ALA A 121 -2.35 11.51 -6.76
C ALA A 121 -1.68 11.36 -8.16
N PRO A 122 -0.39 11.02 -8.23
CA PRO A 122 0.49 10.63 -7.13
C PRO A 122 1.17 11.79 -6.39
N GLN A 123 0.88 13.04 -6.70
CA GLN A 123 1.53 14.20 -6.11
C GLN A 123 1.18 14.37 -4.62
N SER A 124 2.09 14.98 -3.87
CA SER A 124 1.84 15.53 -2.54
C SER A 124 2.37 16.98 -2.50
N ILE A 125 2.07 17.71 -1.43
CA ILE A 125 2.53 19.09 -1.29
C ILE A 125 4.05 19.20 -1.11
N TYR A 126 4.75 18.12 -0.77
CA TYR A 126 6.17 18.12 -0.50
C TYR A 126 6.96 17.42 -1.60
N THR A 127 8.04 18.08 -2.06
CA THR A 127 9.00 17.51 -3.01
C THR A 127 9.57 16.19 -2.48
N GLY A 128 9.61 15.17 -3.33
CA GLY A 128 10.15 13.85 -2.99
C GLY A 128 9.20 12.92 -2.22
N ILE A 129 8.01 13.41 -1.85
CA ILE A 129 6.95 12.60 -1.23
C ILE A 129 5.78 12.44 -2.21
N LYS A 130 5.28 11.22 -2.34
CA LYS A 130 4.18 10.86 -3.24
C LYS A 130 3.06 10.17 -2.48
N LYS A 131 1.86 10.18 -3.04
CA LYS A 131 0.75 9.30 -2.65
C LYS A 131 0.86 7.99 -3.42
N LEU A 132 0.79 6.85 -2.76
CA LEU A 132 0.62 5.60 -3.46
C LEU A 132 -0.77 5.58 -4.11
N LEU A 133 -0.84 5.22 -5.39
CA LEU A 133 -2.11 5.16 -6.12
C LEU A 133 -3.01 4.03 -5.59
N PRO A 134 -4.35 4.18 -5.68
CA PRO A 134 -5.28 3.09 -5.40
C PRO A 134 -4.97 1.82 -6.17
N GLY A 135 -5.12 0.65 -5.54
CA GLY A 135 -4.87 -0.64 -6.17
C GLY A 135 -3.41 -0.89 -6.57
N ASN A 136 -2.47 -0.16 -5.95
CA ASN A 136 -1.05 -0.30 -6.23
C ASN A 136 -0.27 -0.78 -4.99
N LEU A 137 0.85 -1.43 -5.27
CA LEU A 137 1.91 -1.71 -4.30
C LEU A 137 3.25 -1.20 -4.81
N ILE A 138 4.22 -1.03 -3.91
CA ILE A 138 5.61 -0.71 -4.25
C ILE A 138 6.55 -1.48 -3.34
N LYS A 139 7.58 -2.07 -3.91
CA LYS A 139 8.63 -2.83 -3.22
C LYS A 139 9.92 -2.02 -3.17
N ILE A 140 10.50 -1.89 -2.00
CA ILE A 140 11.74 -1.15 -1.75
C ILE A 140 12.70 -2.06 -1.03
N SER A 141 13.71 -2.55 -1.72
CA SER A 141 14.75 -3.42 -1.16
C SER A 141 15.92 -2.59 -0.66
N LEU A 142 16.49 -2.95 0.48
CA LEU A 142 17.70 -2.30 1.00
C LEU A 142 18.89 -2.59 0.09
N GLY A 143 19.60 -1.54 -0.30
CA GLY A 143 20.79 -1.65 -1.15
C GLY A 143 20.50 -1.71 -2.66
N GLN A 144 19.27 -1.66 -3.07
CA GLN A 144 18.86 -1.55 -4.48
C GLN A 144 18.72 -0.08 -4.94
N PRO A 145 18.75 0.17 -6.25
CA PRO A 145 18.48 1.50 -6.80
C PRO A 145 17.14 2.07 -6.31
N ARG A 146 17.07 3.39 -6.15
CA ARG A 146 15.87 4.09 -5.63
C ARG A 146 14.81 4.37 -6.70
N ASP A 147 14.86 3.68 -7.81
CA ASP A 147 13.97 3.83 -8.96
C ASP A 147 12.78 2.86 -8.97
N SER A 148 12.54 2.18 -7.84
CA SER A 148 11.37 1.31 -7.67
C SER A 148 10.10 2.05 -8.07
N LYS A 149 9.29 1.41 -8.91
CA LYS A 149 8.03 1.97 -9.42
C LYS A 149 6.86 1.23 -8.80
N PRO A 150 5.75 1.93 -8.50
CA PRO A 150 4.53 1.28 -8.09
C PRO A 150 4.02 0.32 -9.17
N GLU A 151 3.58 -0.85 -8.73
CA GLU A 151 2.96 -1.88 -9.55
C GLU A 151 1.47 -1.96 -9.23
N LYS A 152 0.65 -2.11 -10.25
CA LYS A 152 -0.79 -2.20 -10.11
C LYS A 152 -1.20 -3.65 -9.88
N TYR A 153 -1.78 -3.96 -8.72
CA TYR A 153 -2.36 -5.28 -8.45
C TYR A 153 -3.86 -5.36 -8.73
N TRP A 154 -4.53 -4.20 -8.83
CA TRP A 154 -5.96 -4.12 -9.15
C TRP A 154 -6.31 -2.85 -9.94
N SER A 155 -7.31 -2.92 -10.80
CA SER A 155 -7.76 -1.78 -11.61
C SER A 155 -9.27 -1.86 -11.88
N LEU A 156 -9.99 -0.81 -11.49
CA LEU A 156 -11.43 -0.68 -11.80
C LEU A 156 -11.69 -0.69 -13.32
N VAL A 157 -10.82 -0.06 -14.10
CA VAL A 157 -10.94 -0.02 -15.56
C VAL A 157 -10.87 -1.44 -16.15
N ASN A 158 -9.94 -2.27 -15.66
CA ASN A 158 -9.83 -3.65 -16.13
C ASN A 158 -11.08 -4.47 -15.74
N VAL A 159 -11.60 -4.28 -14.52
CA VAL A 159 -12.83 -4.96 -14.07
C VAL A 159 -14.02 -4.55 -14.96
N ALA A 160 -14.21 -3.25 -15.22
CA ALA A 160 -15.27 -2.74 -16.07
C ALA A 160 -15.15 -3.26 -17.51
N TYR A 161 -13.92 -3.25 -18.06
CA TYR A 161 -13.66 -3.75 -19.41
C TYR A 161 -14.03 -5.24 -19.55
N HIS A 162 -13.61 -6.09 -18.59
CA HIS A 162 -13.97 -7.51 -18.64
C HIS A 162 -15.47 -7.75 -18.45
N ALA A 163 -16.14 -6.96 -17.61
CA ALA A 163 -17.59 -7.08 -17.41
C ALA A 163 -18.42 -6.71 -18.65
N THR A 164 -17.89 -5.86 -19.54
CA THR A 164 -18.59 -5.48 -20.78
C THR A 164 -18.39 -6.47 -21.93
N GLN A 165 -17.53 -7.48 -21.74
CA GLN A 165 -17.26 -8.53 -22.75
C GLN A 165 -17.96 -9.86 -22.44
N MET A 166 -18.68 -9.94 -21.34
CA MET A 166 -19.51 -11.09 -20.95
C MET A 166 -20.97 -10.88 -21.35
#